data_695288c234eb2a4f2d001cadb2cc5b88
#
_entry.id   695288c234eb2a4f2d001cadb2cc5b88
#
_cell.length_a   1.000
_cell.length_b   1.000
_cell.length_c   1.000
_cell.angle_alpha   90.00
_cell.angle_beta   90.00
_cell.angle_gamma   90.00
#
_symmetry.space_group_name_H-M   'P 1'
#
loop_
_entity.id
_entity.type
_entity.pdbx_description
1 polymer ?
#
loop_
_entity_poly.entity_id
_entity_poly.type
_entity_poly.pdbx_seq_one_letter_code
_entity_poly.pdbx_strand_id
1 'polypeptide(L)'
;KKQPFAYKALAVFWGLALISTVLSDYVYESFWGNEGRFSGFFLITLYVLGTIVISKYGRMRKWYLDVFLASSVLVCLFGITDYFQMDLLGWKKGVSNEQGNLFVSTLGNINTYTAFVALTMAVACGCFVSERKVGRRIWYYLVSALAFFALITGQSDNAYLSLGMLFAVMPLFLFTTWRGIADYGILAATFMTVIKVVDTVNKVYADQVIGLGGVFGVLVRYRYLEGVVVLFWILAGVLCVWKRKMEQTNPESKPGRWIWRGWCAVLILGCLAVAFVLYDANLGGHAERYSALSQYLVFDDDWGTNRGYCWRIGWQSYRELPFLHQLFGFGPDTYGILTWD
;
A
#
# COMPACT_ATOMS: atom_id res chain seq x y z
N LYS A 1 -20.72 -9.61 30.67
CA LYS A 1 -19.52 -9.90 29.82
C LYS A 1 -18.64 -8.66 29.81
N LYS A 2 -17.35 -8.78 30.19
CA LYS A 2 -16.40 -7.67 30.12
C LYS A 2 -16.30 -7.22 28.66
N GLN A 3 -16.53 -5.93 28.41
CA GLN A 3 -16.36 -5.33 27.09
C GLN A 3 -14.90 -5.51 26.66
N PRO A 4 -14.61 -5.99 25.43
CA PRO A 4 -13.26 -6.09 24.93
C PRO A 4 -12.57 -4.73 24.98
N PHE A 5 -11.26 -4.72 25.23
CA PHE A 5 -10.45 -3.50 25.31
C PHE A 5 -10.65 -2.60 24.06
N ALA A 6 -10.78 -3.21 22.87
CA ALA A 6 -10.99 -2.51 21.61
C ALA A 6 -12.23 -1.59 21.62
N TYR A 7 -13.36 -2.03 22.21
CA TYR A 7 -14.56 -1.16 22.27
C TYR A 7 -14.38 0.02 23.21
N LYS A 8 -13.62 -0.15 24.30
CA LYS A 8 -13.29 0.96 25.21
C LYS A 8 -12.40 1.97 24.50
N ALA A 9 -11.36 1.51 23.81
CA ALA A 9 -10.48 2.37 23.02
C ALA A 9 -11.26 3.14 21.94
N LEU A 10 -12.17 2.45 21.24
CA LEU A 10 -13.02 3.05 20.21
C LEU A 10 -13.97 4.12 20.80
N ALA A 11 -14.54 3.86 21.99
CA ALA A 11 -15.40 4.83 22.68
C ALA A 11 -14.61 6.05 23.15
N VAL A 12 -13.39 5.86 23.67
CA VAL A 12 -12.49 6.96 24.05
C VAL A 12 -12.11 7.79 22.83
N PHE A 13 -11.71 7.14 21.72
CA PHE A 13 -11.40 7.83 20.46
C PHE A 13 -12.57 8.67 19.97
N TRP A 14 -13.78 8.09 19.94
CA TRP A 14 -15.00 8.81 19.54
C TRP A 14 -15.31 9.97 20.47
N GLY A 15 -15.19 9.77 21.78
CA GLY A 15 -15.41 10.81 22.79
C GLY A 15 -14.43 11.97 22.66
N LEU A 16 -13.13 11.67 22.42
CA LEU A 16 -12.12 12.71 22.18
C LEU A 16 -12.39 13.48 20.89
N ALA A 17 -12.80 12.80 19.82
CA ALA A 17 -13.19 13.45 18.57
C ALA A 17 -14.41 14.35 18.76
N LEU A 18 -15.40 13.94 19.56
CA LEU A 18 -16.54 14.77 19.91
C LEU A 18 -16.13 16.03 20.70
N ILE A 19 -15.29 15.87 21.72
CA ILE A 19 -14.77 16.98 22.52
C ILE A 19 -14.00 17.96 21.61
N SER A 20 -13.13 17.44 20.73
CA SER A 20 -12.39 18.25 19.76
C SER A 20 -13.32 19.04 18.84
N THR A 21 -14.41 18.42 18.38
CA THR A 21 -15.40 19.08 17.53
C THR A 21 -16.14 20.21 18.26
N VAL A 22 -16.56 19.95 19.50
CA VAL A 22 -17.31 20.94 20.30
C VAL A 22 -16.44 22.12 20.71
N LEU A 23 -15.15 21.88 20.95
CA LEU A 23 -14.18 22.93 21.30
C LEU A 23 -13.64 23.68 20.09
N SER A 24 -13.90 23.22 18.86
CA SER A 24 -13.41 23.86 17.64
C SER A 24 -14.03 25.24 17.43
N ASP A 25 -13.23 26.19 16.97
CA ASP A 25 -13.74 27.49 16.50
C ASP A 25 -14.53 27.36 15.17
N TYR A 26 -14.31 26.24 14.45
CA TYR A 26 -14.98 25.88 13.18
C TYR A 26 -15.84 24.62 13.39
N VAL A 27 -16.86 24.73 14.26
CA VAL A 27 -17.71 23.59 14.65
C VAL A 27 -18.44 22.96 13.46
N TYR A 28 -18.90 23.76 12.50
CA TYR A 28 -19.60 23.26 11.31
C TYR A 28 -18.67 22.41 10.44
N GLU A 29 -17.52 22.94 10.09
CA GLU A 29 -16.49 22.24 9.27
C GLU A 29 -15.93 21.03 10.01
N SER A 30 -15.72 21.14 11.31
CA SER A 30 -15.29 20.02 12.16
C SER A 30 -16.33 18.91 12.24
N PHE A 31 -17.63 19.23 12.19
CA PHE A 31 -18.69 18.24 12.24
C PHE A 31 -18.91 17.56 10.87
N TRP A 32 -19.06 18.36 9.80
CA TRP A 32 -19.34 17.83 8.46
C TRP A 32 -18.09 17.47 7.67
N GLY A 33 -16.96 18.10 7.97
CA GLY A 33 -15.71 18.04 7.21
C GLY A 33 -15.57 19.22 6.26
N ASN A 34 -14.33 19.51 5.86
CA ASN A 34 -14.01 20.55 4.92
C ASN A 34 -14.43 20.15 3.49
N GLU A 35 -14.69 21.13 2.64
CA GLU A 35 -15.09 20.91 1.25
C GLU A 35 -14.10 20.01 0.49
N GLY A 36 -14.63 19.06 -0.25
CA GLY A 36 -13.89 18.11 -1.07
C GLY A 36 -13.58 16.76 -0.38
N ARG A 37 -13.50 16.69 0.96
CA ARG A 37 -13.23 15.43 1.68
C ARG A 37 -14.35 15.00 2.61
N PHE A 38 -15.01 15.95 3.28
CA PHE A 38 -16.10 15.71 4.22
C PHE A 38 -15.76 14.66 5.30
N SER A 39 -14.51 14.72 5.83
CA SER A 39 -13.99 13.75 6.80
C SER A 39 -14.17 14.22 8.27
N GLY A 40 -15.21 14.98 8.53
CA GLY A 40 -15.54 15.49 9.86
C GLY A 40 -16.06 14.43 10.84
N PHE A 41 -16.46 14.88 12.01
CA PHE A 41 -16.93 14.04 13.12
C PHE A 41 -18.13 13.15 12.74
N PHE A 42 -19.02 13.62 11.85
CA PHE A 42 -20.13 12.81 11.35
C PHE A 42 -19.65 11.53 10.68
N LEU A 43 -18.68 11.63 9.77
CA LEU A 43 -18.09 10.45 9.09
C LEU A 43 -17.35 9.53 10.09
N ILE A 44 -16.61 10.10 11.04
CA ILE A 44 -15.96 9.34 12.11
C ILE A 44 -17.01 8.54 12.89
N THR A 45 -18.15 9.15 13.23
CA THR A 45 -19.25 8.48 13.93
C THR A 45 -19.80 7.29 13.12
N LEU A 46 -19.99 7.46 11.80
CA LEU A 46 -20.44 6.37 10.93
C LEU A 46 -19.43 5.22 10.89
N TYR A 47 -18.13 5.50 10.86
CA TYR A 47 -17.10 4.47 10.93
C TYR A 47 -17.09 3.73 12.27
N VAL A 48 -17.26 4.45 13.38
CA VAL A 48 -17.36 3.84 14.72
C VAL A 48 -18.59 2.94 14.82
N LEU A 49 -19.75 3.42 14.39
CA LEU A 49 -20.99 2.63 14.36
C LEU A 49 -20.85 1.41 13.44
N GLY A 50 -20.32 1.58 12.23
CA GLY A 50 -20.05 0.48 11.30
C GLY A 50 -19.12 -0.56 11.90
N THR A 51 -18.05 -0.13 12.57
CA THR A 51 -17.10 -1.03 13.24
C THR A 51 -17.79 -1.85 14.33
N ILE A 52 -18.63 -1.22 15.16
CA ILE A 52 -19.39 -1.90 16.23
C ILE A 52 -20.37 -2.92 15.63
N VAL A 53 -21.12 -2.52 14.60
CA VAL A 53 -22.12 -3.39 13.94
C VAL A 53 -21.44 -4.60 13.29
N ILE A 54 -20.37 -4.37 12.51
CA ILE A 54 -19.64 -5.44 11.83
C ILE A 54 -18.97 -6.37 12.85
N SER A 55 -18.35 -5.82 13.88
CA SER A 55 -17.68 -6.61 14.93
C SER A 55 -18.67 -7.46 15.74
N LYS A 56 -19.89 -6.96 15.97
CA LYS A 56 -20.90 -7.66 16.80
C LYS A 56 -21.71 -8.69 15.99
N TYR A 57 -22.07 -8.38 14.75
CA TYR A 57 -22.98 -9.15 13.93
C TYR A 57 -22.32 -9.74 12.68
N GLY A 58 -21.17 -9.20 12.27
CA GLY A 58 -20.46 -9.67 11.08
C GLY A 58 -19.94 -11.11 11.26
N ARG A 59 -20.19 -11.93 10.26
CA ARG A 59 -19.62 -13.27 10.15
C ARG A 59 -18.80 -13.32 8.88
N MET A 60 -17.47 -13.40 9.02
CA MET A 60 -16.59 -13.49 7.86
C MET A 60 -16.89 -14.74 7.05
N ARG A 61 -17.26 -14.57 5.80
CA ARG A 61 -17.49 -15.64 4.83
C ARG A 61 -16.53 -15.47 3.65
N LYS A 62 -16.05 -16.59 3.11
CA LYS A 62 -15.07 -16.54 1.99
C LYS A 62 -15.59 -15.76 0.77
N TRP A 63 -16.89 -15.80 0.49
CA TRP A 63 -17.44 -15.09 -0.65
C TRP A 63 -17.35 -13.57 -0.55
N TYR A 64 -17.21 -12.98 0.67
CA TYR A 64 -16.95 -11.55 0.82
C TYR A 64 -15.60 -11.16 0.19
N LEU A 65 -14.58 -12.03 0.36
CA LEU A 65 -13.29 -11.84 -0.29
C LEU A 65 -13.37 -12.00 -1.80
N ASP A 66 -14.17 -12.97 -2.27
CA ASP A 66 -14.36 -13.17 -3.71
C ASP A 66 -15.05 -11.96 -4.35
N VAL A 67 -16.09 -11.39 -3.72
CA VAL A 67 -16.77 -10.16 -4.19
C VAL A 67 -15.83 -8.96 -4.14
N PHE A 68 -15.09 -8.79 -3.03
CA PHE A 68 -14.10 -7.73 -2.92
C PHE A 68 -13.06 -7.82 -4.06
N LEU A 69 -12.51 -9.01 -4.30
CA LEU A 69 -11.53 -9.19 -5.38
C LEU A 69 -12.14 -9.00 -6.77
N ALA A 70 -13.38 -9.44 -6.99
CA ALA A 70 -14.07 -9.23 -8.26
C ALA A 70 -14.31 -7.73 -8.55
N SER A 71 -14.76 -6.98 -7.56
CA SER A 71 -14.91 -5.52 -7.69
C SER A 71 -13.55 -4.82 -7.86
N SER A 72 -12.53 -5.30 -7.14
CA SER A 72 -11.17 -4.77 -7.28
C SER A 72 -10.58 -5.00 -8.67
N VAL A 73 -10.89 -6.13 -9.31
CA VAL A 73 -10.49 -6.38 -10.72
C VAL A 73 -11.03 -5.28 -11.63
N LEU A 74 -12.30 -4.88 -11.47
CA LEU A 74 -12.89 -3.81 -12.27
C LEU A 74 -12.18 -2.47 -12.03
N VAL A 75 -11.87 -2.14 -10.77
CA VAL A 75 -11.12 -0.93 -10.41
C VAL A 75 -9.71 -0.96 -11.00
N CYS A 76 -9.01 -2.10 -10.94
CA CYS A 76 -7.68 -2.26 -11.53
C CYS A 76 -7.72 -2.11 -13.06
N LEU A 77 -8.67 -2.77 -13.74
CA LEU A 77 -8.82 -2.66 -15.18
C LEU A 77 -9.10 -1.23 -15.62
N PHE A 78 -9.97 -0.53 -14.89
CA PHE A 78 -10.25 0.88 -15.18
C PHE A 78 -9.01 1.76 -14.97
N GLY A 79 -8.23 1.55 -13.91
CA GLY A 79 -6.96 2.28 -13.71
C GLY A 79 -5.90 1.95 -14.77
N ILE A 80 -5.90 0.73 -15.31
CA ILE A 80 -5.03 0.36 -16.42
C ILE A 80 -5.42 1.11 -17.69
N THR A 81 -6.72 1.32 -17.97
CA THR A 81 -7.13 2.13 -19.13
C THR A 81 -6.66 3.58 -19.02
N ASP A 82 -6.61 4.13 -17.79
CA ASP A 82 -6.03 5.45 -17.57
C ASP A 82 -4.52 5.49 -17.86
N TYR A 83 -3.79 4.41 -17.55
CA TYR A 83 -2.37 4.28 -17.91
C TYR A 83 -2.17 4.32 -19.44
N PHE A 84 -3.11 3.77 -20.20
CA PHE A 84 -3.15 3.85 -21.67
C PHE A 84 -3.78 5.16 -22.17
N GLN A 85 -3.94 6.17 -21.34
CA GLN A 85 -4.52 7.47 -21.66
C GLN A 85 -5.93 7.39 -22.29
N MET A 86 -6.66 6.32 -21.96
CA MET A 86 -8.04 6.11 -22.42
C MET A 86 -9.00 6.73 -21.43
N ASP A 87 -9.57 7.89 -21.77
CA ASP A 87 -10.64 8.52 -20.96
C ASP A 87 -12.00 7.92 -21.34
N LEU A 88 -12.25 6.67 -20.88
CA LEU A 88 -13.45 5.91 -21.27
C LEU A 88 -14.77 6.59 -20.89
N LEU A 89 -14.79 7.38 -19.84
CA LEU A 89 -15.99 8.04 -19.34
C LEU A 89 -16.01 9.55 -19.61
N GLY A 90 -14.96 10.07 -20.22
CA GLY A 90 -14.84 11.49 -20.55
C GLY A 90 -14.69 12.41 -19.32
N TRP A 91 -14.21 11.88 -18.21
CA TRP A 91 -14.05 12.64 -16.95
C TRP A 91 -12.85 13.58 -16.94
N LYS A 92 -11.90 13.38 -17.85
CA LYS A 92 -10.66 14.18 -17.98
C LYS A 92 -10.78 15.30 -19.01
N LYS A 93 -11.96 15.49 -19.63
CA LYS A 93 -12.19 16.55 -20.60
C LYS A 93 -12.04 17.93 -19.97
N GLY A 94 -11.17 18.76 -20.55
CA GLY A 94 -10.91 20.12 -20.08
C GLY A 94 -9.92 20.23 -18.90
N VAL A 95 -9.34 19.10 -18.47
CA VAL A 95 -8.28 19.07 -17.46
C VAL A 95 -6.93 19.00 -18.16
N SER A 96 -5.88 19.67 -17.62
CA SER A 96 -4.53 19.55 -18.17
C SER A 96 -4.02 18.10 -18.05
N ASN A 97 -3.12 17.68 -18.96
CA ASN A 97 -2.57 16.33 -18.94
C ASN A 97 -1.92 15.98 -17.58
N GLU A 98 -1.22 16.93 -16.97
CA GLU A 98 -0.58 16.74 -15.67
C GLU A 98 -1.60 16.46 -14.57
N GLN A 99 -2.64 17.27 -14.50
CA GLN A 99 -3.74 17.06 -13.54
C GLN A 99 -4.54 15.80 -13.87
N GLY A 100 -4.83 15.54 -15.16
CA GLY A 100 -5.53 14.35 -15.62
C GLY A 100 -4.83 13.04 -15.24
N ASN A 101 -3.50 13.04 -15.19
CA ASN A 101 -2.71 11.87 -14.77
C ASN A 101 -2.79 11.60 -13.27
N LEU A 102 -3.19 12.57 -12.45
CA LEU A 102 -3.44 12.38 -11.01
C LEU A 102 -4.80 11.75 -10.73
N PHE A 103 -5.74 11.84 -11.68
CA PHE A 103 -7.05 11.20 -11.61
C PHE A 103 -6.96 9.78 -12.18
N VAL A 104 -6.95 8.79 -11.32
CA VAL A 104 -6.79 7.39 -11.70
C VAL A 104 -7.97 6.57 -11.24
N SER A 105 -8.50 5.76 -12.16
CA SER A 105 -9.61 4.85 -11.93
C SER A 105 -10.88 5.59 -11.43
N THR A 106 -11.83 4.84 -10.92
CA THR A 106 -13.04 5.37 -10.27
C THR A 106 -12.77 6.01 -8.90
N LEU A 107 -11.55 5.91 -8.39
CA LEU A 107 -11.13 6.47 -7.10
C LEU A 107 -10.64 7.93 -7.20
N GLY A 108 -10.36 8.39 -8.41
CA GLY A 108 -10.10 9.79 -8.70
C GLY A 108 -8.79 10.37 -8.15
N ASN A 109 -7.96 9.57 -7.47
CA ASN A 109 -6.67 10.00 -6.92
C ASN A 109 -5.65 8.87 -7.00
N ILE A 110 -4.47 9.17 -7.53
CA ILE A 110 -3.37 8.22 -7.75
C ILE A 110 -2.91 7.51 -6.47
N ASN A 111 -2.81 8.23 -5.34
CA ASN A 111 -2.38 7.65 -4.07
C ASN A 111 -3.46 6.76 -3.46
N THR A 112 -4.73 7.16 -3.55
CA THR A 112 -5.87 6.36 -3.07
C THR A 112 -6.02 5.09 -3.90
N TYR A 113 -5.88 5.22 -5.22
CA TYR A 113 -5.91 4.08 -6.14
C TYR A 113 -4.81 3.06 -5.80
N THR A 114 -3.55 3.49 -5.71
CA THR A 114 -2.44 2.57 -5.41
C THR A 114 -2.54 1.95 -4.02
N ALA A 115 -3.04 2.69 -3.02
CA ALA A 115 -3.31 2.12 -1.69
C ALA A 115 -4.42 1.04 -1.74
N PHE A 116 -5.49 1.27 -2.51
CA PHE A 116 -6.54 0.28 -2.72
C PHE A 116 -6.02 -0.96 -3.47
N VAL A 117 -5.23 -0.76 -4.53
CA VAL A 117 -4.60 -1.86 -5.29
C VAL A 117 -3.62 -2.65 -4.42
N ALA A 118 -2.87 -1.97 -3.53
CA ALA A 118 -1.99 -2.63 -2.56
C ALA A 118 -2.77 -3.54 -1.60
N LEU A 119 -3.92 -3.08 -1.11
CA LEU A 119 -4.82 -3.92 -0.30
C LEU A 119 -5.35 -5.12 -1.11
N THR A 120 -5.78 -4.88 -2.34
CA THR A 120 -6.22 -5.95 -3.27
C THR A 120 -5.13 -6.99 -3.47
N MET A 121 -3.90 -6.55 -3.74
CA MET A 121 -2.72 -7.40 -3.90
C MET A 121 -2.45 -8.25 -2.65
N ALA A 122 -2.45 -7.64 -1.48
CA ALA A 122 -2.21 -8.34 -0.21
C ALA A 122 -3.28 -9.42 0.05
N VAL A 123 -4.56 -9.09 -0.18
CA VAL A 123 -5.68 -10.03 -0.03
C VAL A 123 -5.58 -11.16 -1.05
N ALA A 124 -5.33 -10.85 -2.33
CA ALA A 124 -5.23 -11.85 -3.39
C ALA A 124 -4.06 -12.81 -3.15
N CYS A 125 -2.86 -12.30 -2.79
CA CYS A 125 -1.69 -13.12 -2.45
C CYS A 125 -1.97 -14.00 -1.22
N GLY A 126 -2.59 -13.45 -0.16
CA GLY A 126 -2.97 -14.20 1.02
C GLY A 126 -3.98 -15.31 0.73
N CYS A 127 -4.99 -15.03 -0.11
CA CYS A 127 -5.96 -16.02 -0.59
C CYS A 127 -5.30 -17.10 -1.46
N PHE A 128 -4.40 -16.73 -2.37
CA PHE A 128 -3.65 -17.67 -3.21
C PHE A 128 -2.87 -18.71 -2.38
N VAL A 129 -2.16 -18.26 -1.37
CA VAL A 129 -1.35 -19.13 -0.50
C VAL A 129 -2.23 -20.02 0.38
N SER A 130 -3.34 -19.47 0.89
CA SER A 130 -4.24 -20.17 1.84
C SER A 130 -5.16 -21.18 1.16
N GLU A 131 -5.52 -20.96 -0.11
CA GLU A 131 -6.50 -21.78 -0.82
C GLU A 131 -5.87 -23.09 -1.33
N ARG A 132 -6.64 -24.17 -1.24
CA ARG A 132 -6.25 -25.51 -1.71
C ARG A 132 -6.99 -25.95 -2.98
N LYS A 133 -8.18 -25.40 -3.23
CA LYS A 133 -8.97 -25.72 -4.42
C LYS A 133 -8.34 -25.07 -5.65
N VAL A 134 -7.96 -25.87 -6.64
CA VAL A 134 -7.19 -25.42 -7.82
C VAL A 134 -7.86 -24.26 -8.53
N GLY A 135 -9.16 -24.35 -8.85
CA GLY A 135 -9.85 -23.28 -9.60
C GLY A 135 -9.84 -21.92 -8.87
N ARG A 136 -10.11 -21.92 -7.55
CA ARG A 136 -10.04 -20.69 -6.75
C ARG A 136 -8.61 -20.16 -6.62
N ARG A 137 -7.65 -21.07 -6.49
CA ARG A 137 -6.24 -20.70 -6.42
C ARG A 137 -5.76 -20.03 -7.71
N ILE A 138 -6.19 -20.53 -8.88
CA ILE A 138 -5.91 -19.88 -10.18
C ILE A 138 -6.55 -18.49 -10.20
N TRP A 139 -7.80 -18.33 -9.78
CA TRP A 139 -8.46 -17.04 -9.69
C TRP A 139 -7.65 -16.04 -8.85
N TYR A 140 -7.28 -16.41 -7.63
CA TYR A 140 -6.50 -15.54 -6.75
C TYR A 140 -5.11 -15.21 -7.31
N TYR A 141 -4.48 -16.15 -8.00
CA TYR A 141 -3.22 -15.93 -8.70
C TYR A 141 -3.36 -14.88 -9.82
N LEU A 142 -4.37 -15.01 -10.66
CA LEU A 142 -4.63 -14.06 -11.75
C LEU A 142 -4.94 -12.65 -11.21
N VAL A 143 -5.72 -12.56 -10.14
CA VAL A 143 -5.98 -11.28 -9.46
C VAL A 143 -4.69 -10.71 -8.87
N SER A 144 -3.81 -11.53 -8.29
CA SER A 144 -2.50 -11.07 -7.79
C SER A 144 -1.63 -10.51 -8.91
N ALA A 145 -1.55 -11.20 -10.05
CA ALA A 145 -0.77 -10.75 -11.21
C ALA A 145 -1.33 -9.42 -11.78
N LEU A 146 -2.66 -9.31 -11.88
CA LEU A 146 -3.32 -8.07 -12.31
C LEU A 146 -3.06 -6.93 -11.32
N ALA A 147 -3.14 -7.20 -10.02
CA ALA A 147 -2.87 -6.20 -8.98
C ALA A 147 -1.41 -5.74 -9.00
N PHE A 148 -0.44 -6.63 -9.25
CA PHE A 148 0.96 -6.24 -9.47
C PHE A 148 1.10 -5.29 -10.67
N PHE A 149 0.46 -5.61 -11.79
CA PHE A 149 0.49 -4.75 -12.98
C PHE A 149 -0.14 -3.38 -12.69
N ALA A 150 -1.34 -3.36 -12.11
CA ALA A 150 -2.07 -2.15 -11.77
C ALA A 150 -1.32 -1.28 -10.74
N LEU A 151 -0.59 -1.90 -9.79
CA LEU A 151 0.19 -1.20 -8.80
C LEU A 151 1.41 -0.50 -9.42
N ILE A 152 2.11 -1.17 -10.33
CA ILE A 152 3.28 -0.59 -11.04
C ILE A 152 2.82 0.55 -11.94
N THR A 153 1.77 0.35 -12.72
CA THR A 153 1.24 1.35 -13.66
C THR A 153 0.50 2.50 -12.96
N GLY A 154 0.14 2.33 -11.69
CA GLY A 154 -0.45 3.38 -10.85
C GLY A 154 0.51 4.50 -10.45
N GLN A 155 1.82 4.35 -10.66
CA GLN A 155 2.86 5.39 -10.57
C GLN A 155 2.89 6.23 -9.28
N SER A 156 2.55 5.64 -8.15
CA SER A 156 2.65 6.30 -6.85
C SER A 156 3.72 5.66 -5.97
N ASP A 157 4.38 6.46 -5.17
CA ASP A 157 5.42 6.02 -4.22
C ASP A 157 4.90 5.03 -3.18
N ASN A 158 3.59 5.06 -2.89
CA ASN A 158 2.92 4.08 -2.04
C ASN A 158 3.12 2.64 -2.53
N ALA A 159 3.32 2.45 -3.83
CA ALA A 159 3.54 1.14 -4.43
C ALA A 159 4.85 0.51 -3.94
N TYR A 160 5.94 1.28 -3.83
CA TYR A 160 7.24 0.78 -3.36
C TYR A 160 7.15 0.26 -1.93
N LEU A 161 6.53 1.07 -1.05
CA LEU A 161 6.34 0.69 0.35
C LEU A 161 5.45 -0.55 0.47
N SER A 162 4.36 -0.59 -0.26
CA SER A 162 3.41 -1.71 -0.24
C SER A 162 4.03 -3.02 -0.72
N LEU A 163 4.82 -2.97 -1.81
CA LEU A 163 5.56 -4.13 -2.32
C LEU A 163 6.64 -4.56 -1.35
N GLY A 164 7.42 -3.61 -0.83
CA GLY A 164 8.43 -3.87 0.19
C GLY A 164 7.83 -4.58 1.40
N MET A 165 6.73 -4.06 1.94
CA MET A 165 6.02 -4.67 3.07
C MET A 165 5.45 -6.04 2.74
N LEU A 166 4.83 -6.23 1.56
CA LEU A 166 4.31 -7.52 1.15
C LEU A 166 5.41 -8.59 1.14
N PHE A 167 6.49 -8.34 0.38
CA PHE A 167 7.57 -9.30 0.22
C PHE A 167 8.42 -9.46 1.49
N ALA A 168 8.51 -8.46 2.34
CA ALA A 168 9.20 -8.54 3.64
C ALA A 168 8.41 -9.34 4.68
N VAL A 169 7.09 -9.11 4.78
CA VAL A 169 6.27 -9.67 5.85
C VAL A 169 5.75 -11.07 5.52
N MET A 170 5.41 -11.35 4.25
CA MET A 170 4.89 -12.68 3.86
C MET A 170 5.78 -13.85 4.31
N PRO A 171 7.12 -13.83 4.17
CA PRO A 171 7.98 -14.93 4.59
C PRO A 171 7.91 -15.24 6.08
N LEU A 172 7.58 -14.26 6.95
CA LEU A 172 7.43 -14.50 8.38
C LEU A 172 6.34 -15.55 8.67
N PHE A 173 5.33 -15.63 7.82
CA PHE A 173 4.23 -16.61 7.91
C PHE A 173 4.48 -17.83 7.01
N LEU A 174 5.06 -17.63 5.83
CA LEU A 174 5.15 -18.65 4.80
C LEU A 174 6.35 -19.59 4.97
N PHE A 175 7.47 -19.11 5.50
CA PHE A 175 8.69 -19.91 5.63
C PHE A 175 8.62 -20.94 6.76
N THR A 176 7.47 -21.12 7.35
CA THR A 176 7.16 -22.19 8.29
C THR A 176 6.75 -23.52 7.61
N THR A 177 6.49 -23.49 6.30
CA THR A 177 6.04 -24.65 5.51
C THR A 177 6.73 -24.69 4.13
N TRP A 178 7.04 -25.86 3.60
CA TRP A 178 7.61 -26.02 2.26
C TRP A 178 6.70 -25.46 1.17
N ARG A 179 5.39 -25.63 1.35
CA ARG A 179 4.40 -25.04 0.46
C ARG A 179 4.46 -23.52 0.46
N GLY A 180 4.55 -22.92 1.64
CA GLY A 180 4.65 -21.46 1.76
C GLY A 180 5.88 -20.88 1.06
N ILE A 181 7.04 -21.55 1.22
CA ILE A 181 8.29 -21.17 0.52
C ILE A 181 8.10 -21.24 -1.01
N ALA A 182 7.51 -22.34 -1.50
CA ALA A 182 7.27 -22.49 -2.94
C ALA A 182 6.27 -21.46 -3.48
N ASP A 183 5.19 -21.19 -2.74
CA ASP A 183 4.18 -20.20 -3.12
C ASP A 183 4.75 -18.78 -3.12
N TYR A 184 5.62 -18.45 -2.17
CA TYR A 184 6.37 -17.18 -2.17
C TYR A 184 7.27 -17.06 -3.39
N GLY A 185 8.01 -18.13 -3.75
CA GLY A 185 8.83 -18.16 -4.95
C GLY A 185 8.02 -17.91 -6.23
N ILE A 186 6.82 -18.51 -6.33
CA ILE A 186 5.92 -18.28 -7.46
C ILE A 186 5.47 -16.81 -7.52
N LEU A 187 5.06 -16.22 -6.41
CA LEU A 187 4.63 -14.80 -6.36
C LEU A 187 5.77 -13.86 -6.72
N ALA A 188 6.98 -14.11 -6.22
CA ALA A 188 8.16 -13.31 -6.55
C ALA A 188 8.52 -13.41 -8.04
N ALA A 189 8.50 -14.63 -8.61
CA ALA A 189 8.72 -14.83 -10.04
C ALA A 189 7.65 -14.15 -10.91
N THR A 190 6.38 -14.21 -10.46
CA THR A 190 5.27 -13.52 -11.12
C THR A 190 5.46 -12.01 -11.11
N PHE A 191 5.86 -11.44 -9.97
CA PHE A 191 6.12 -10.01 -9.87
C PHE A 191 7.23 -9.56 -10.83
N MET A 192 8.34 -10.31 -10.90
CA MET A 192 9.44 -10.03 -11.84
C MET A 192 8.96 -10.15 -13.30
N THR A 193 8.08 -11.11 -13.60
CA THR A 193 7.46 -11.25 -14.92
C THR A 193 6.59 -10.06 -15.25
N VAL A 194 5.80 -9.57 -14.30
CA VAL A 194 4.94 -8.39 -14.50
C VAL A 194 5.79 -7.14 -14.77
N ILE A 195 6.91 -6.95 -14.08
CA ILE A 195 7.86 -5.87 -14.41
C ILE A 195 8.31 -5.96 -15.89
N LYS A 196 8.65 -7.17 -16.36
CA LYS A 196 9.03 -7.37 -17.76
C LYS A 196 7.88 -7.13 -18.74
N VAL A 197 6.67 -7.53 -18.38
CA VAL A 197 5.46 -7.24 -19.19
C VAL A 197 5.25 -5.73 -19.30
N VAL A 198 5.39 -4.99 -18.19
CA VAL A 198 5.28 -3.53 -18.20
C VAL A 198 6.38 -2.89 -19.07
N ASP A 199 7.64 -3.41 -19.02
CA ASP A 199 8.71 -2.98 -19.94
C ASP A 199 8.29 -3.14 -21.40
N THR A 200 7.74 -4.31 -21.74
CA THR A 200 7.28 -4.61 -23.09
C THR A 200 6.13 -3.67 -23.51
N VAL A 201 5.16 -3.45 -22.64
CA VAL A 201 4.05 -2.52 -22.88
C VAL A 201 4.57 -1.10 -23.16
N ASN A 202 5.51 -0.61 -22.34
CA ASN A 202 6.08 0.72 -22.53
C ASN A 202 6.88 0.86 -23.83
N LYS A 203 7.47 -0.22 -24.34
CA LYS A 203 8.19 -0.21 -25.62
C LYS A 203 7.27 -0.29 -26.82
N VAL A 204 6.24 -1.15 -26.73
CA VAL A 204 5.31 -1.38 -27.85
C VAL A 204 4.31 -0.23 -28.01
N TYR A 205 3.85 0.33 -26.90
CA TYR A 205 2.81 1.36 -26.86
C TYR A 205 3.34 2.70 -26.34
N ALA A 206 4.61 3.04 -26.66
CA ALA A 206 5.29 4.21 -26.12
C ALA A 206 4.50 5.52 -26.23
N ASP A 207 3.81 5.72 -27.36
CA ASP A 207 3.01 6.92 -27.64
C ASP A 207 1.59 6.88 -27.04
N GLN A 208 1.17 5.75 -26.47
CA GLN A 208 -0.19 5.52 -25.97
C GLN A 208 -0.24 5.35 -24.45
N VAL A 209 0.91 5.27 -23.78
CA VAL A 209 0.98 5.09 -22.34
C VAL A 209 1.62 6.31 -21.68
N ILE A 210 1.28 6.53 -20.42
CA ILE A 210 1.89 7.62 -19.63
C ILE A 210 3.40 7.39 -19.47
N GLY A 211 3.85 6.14 -19.52
CA GLY A 211 5.24 5.75 -19.26
C GLY A 211 5.52 5.59 -17.75
N LEU A 212 6.72 5.15 -17.39
CA LEU A 212 7.11 4.95 -15.98
C LEU A 212 8.27 5.85 -15.59
N GLY A 213 8.08 6.57 -14.48
CA GLY A 213 9.11 7.33 -13.77
C GLY A 213 9.66 6.59 -12.54
N GLY A 214 10.49 7.29 -11.77
CA GLY A 214 11.00 6.84 -10.47
C GLY A 214 11.73 5.50 -10.51
N VAL A 215 11.64 4.77 -9.40
CA VAL A 215 12.32 3.47 -9.21
C VAL A 215 11.80 2.42 -10.19
N PHE A 216 10.51 2.39 -10.49
CA PHE A 216 9.98 1.45 -11.49
C PHE A 216 10.53 1.73 -12.90
N GLY A 217 10.72 2.98 -13.27
CA GLY A 217 11.35 3.35 -14.53
C GLY A 217 12.79 2.83 -14.65
N VAL A 218 13.54 2.76 -13.55
CA VAL A 218 14.88 2.17 -13.50
C VAL A 218 14.81 0.64 -13.57
N LEU A 219 13.93 0.01 -12.79
CA LEU A 219 13.77 -1.44 -12.75
C LEU A 219 13.34 -2.01 -14.10
N VAL A 220 12.38 -1.37 -14.75
CA VAL A 220 11.83 -1.78 -16.04
C VAL A 220 12.91 -1.73 -17.14
N ARG A 221 13.80 -0.72 -17.11
CA ARG A 221 14.87 -0.54 -18.10
C ARG A 221 16.14 -1.33 -17.80
N TYR A 222 16.14 -2.15 -16.72
CA TYR A 222 17.34 -2.90 -16.36
C TYR A 222 17.74 -3.90 -17.45
N ARG A 223 18.97 -3.80 -17.94
CA ARG A 223 19.50 -4.55 -19.10
C ARG A 223 19.34 -6.07 -18.97
N TYR A 224 19.48 -6.61 -17.77
CA TYR A 224 19.47 -8.06 -17.52
C TYR A 224 18.13 -8.54 -16.91
N LEU A 225 17.07 -7.76 -17.05
CA LEU A 225 15.76 -8.07 -16.46
C LEU A 225 15.23 -9.45 -16.90
N GLU A 226 15.41 -9.82 -18.17
CA GLU A 226 15.02 -11.15 -18.69
C GLU A 226 15.73 -12.29 -17.98
N GLY A 227 17.04 -12.16 -17.77
CA GLY A 227 17.83 -13.13 -17.02
C GLY A 227 17.36 -13.25 -15.57
N VAL A 228 17.01 -12.13 -14.95
CA VAL A 228 16.44 -12.11 -13.59
C VAL A 228 15.09 -12.82 -13.54
N VAL A 229 14.21 -12.58 -14.49
CA VAL A 229 12.91 -13.28 -14.60
C VAL A 229 13.11 -14.78 -14.72
N VAL A 230 13.99 -15.20 -15.63
CA VAL A 230 14.30 -16.63 -15.82
C VAL A 230 14.88 -17.24 -14.54
N LEU A 231 15.80 -16.55 -13.87
CA LEU A 231 16.37 -17.01 -12.60
C LEU A 231 15.28 -17.21 -11.53
N PHE A 232 14.36 -16.27 -11.37
CA PHE A 232 13.26 -16.39 -10.40
C PHE A 232 12.35 -17.57 -10.73
N TRP A 233 12.05 -17.83 -12.00
CA TRP A 233 11.27 -19.02 -12.38
C TRP A 233 12.00 -20.32 -12.17
N ILE A 234 13.31 -20.37 -12.43
CA ILE A 234 14.14 -21.55 -12.09
C ILE A 234 14.09 -21.79 -10.59
N LEU A 235 14.31 -20.76 -9.77
CA LEU A 235 14.24 -20.87 -8.31
C LEU A 235 12.84 -21.33 -7.84
N ALA A 236 11.77 -20.76 -8.37
CA ALA A 236 10.41 -21.18 -8.06
C ALA A 236 10.18 -22.65 -8.45
N GLY A 237 10.65 -23.07 -9.61
CA GLY A 237 10.58 -24.46 -10.06
C GLY A 237 11.34 -25.41 -9.14
N VAL A 238 12.57 -25.07 -8.76
CA VAL A 238 13.38 -25.85 -7.79
C VAL A 238 12.64 -25.96 -6.45
N LEU A 239 12.09 -24.87 -5.94
CA LEU A 239 11.31 -24.86 -4.70
C LEU A 239 10.06 -25.75 -4.79
N CYS A 240 9.36 -25.74 -5.93
CA CYS A 240 8.20 -26.60 -6.17
C CYS A 240 8.58 -28.09 -6.22
N VAL A 241 9.70 -28.44 -6.87
CA VAL A 241 10.21 -29.81 -6.91
C VAL A 241 10.65 -30.26 -5.51
N TRP A 242 11.38 -29.40 -4.81
CA TRP A 242 11.82 -29.69 -3.44
C TRP A 242 10.64 -29.91 -2.49
N LYS A 243 9.63 -29.02 -2.56
CA LYS A 243 8.38 -29.19 -1.83
C LYS A 243 7.76 -30.57 -2.08
N ARG A 244 7.59 -30.96 -3.37
CA ARG A 244 7.03 -32.29 -3.73
C ARG A 244 7.83 -33.43 -3.13
N LYS A 245 9.17 -33.36 -3.24
CA LYS A 245 10.07 -34.38 -2.68
C LYS A 245 9.90 -34.48 -1.15
N MET A 246 9.86 -33.36 -0.45
CA MET A 246 9.69 -33.33 1.01
C MET A 246 8.33 -33.87 1.45
N GLU A 247 7.25 -33.47 0.77
CA GLU A 247 5.89 -33.98 1.05
C GLU A 247 5.74 -35.49 0.77
N GLN A 248 6.48 -36.04 -0.21
CA GLN A 248 6.49 -37.49 -0.50
C GLN A 248 7.32 -38.29 0.50
N THR A 249 8.47 -37.77 0.92
CA THR A 249 9.38 -38.48 1.83
C THR A 249 8.90 -38.41 3.28
N ASN A 250 8.39 -37.27 3.70
CA ASN A 250 7.85 -37.05 5.04
C ASN A 250 6.77 -35.95 5.01
N PRO A 251 5.47 -36.31 5.00
CA PRO A 251 4.37 -35.35 4.92
C PRO A 251 4.33 -34.33 6.06
N GLU A 252 4.90 -34.66 7.22
CA GLU A 252 4.98 -33.77 8.38
C GLU A 252 6.26 -32.90 8.39
N SER A 253 7.14 -33.10 7.40
CA SER A 253 8.39 -32.35 7.30
C SER A 253 8.14 -30.84 7.19
N LYS A 254 8.81 -30.10 8.03
CA LYS A 254 8.81 -28.62 8.04
C LYS A 254 10.21 -28.11 7.69
N PRO A 255 10.30 -26.92 7.08
CA PRO A 255 11.58 -26.25 6.89
C PRO A 255 12.28 -26.06 8.23
N GLY A 256 13.61 -26.16 8.22
CA GLY A 256 14.39 -25.88 9.41
C GLY A 256 14.15 -24.44 9.92
N ARG A 257 14.06 -24.27 11.22
CA ARG A 257 13.87 -22.94 11.84
C ARG A 257 14.94 -21.92 11.46
N TRP A 258 16.07 -22.39 10.94
CA TRP A 258 17.16 -21.54 10.47
C TRP A 258 16.76 -20.69 9.24
N ILE A 259 15.88 -21.19 8.35
CA ILE A 259 15.38 -20.45 7.19
C ILE A 259 14.58 -19.24 7.67
N TRP A 260 13.65 -19.46 8.60
CA TRP A 260 12.84 -18.39 9.20
C TRP A 260 13.71 -17.39 9.98
N ARG A 261 14.66 -17.89 10.80
CA ARG A 261 15.59 -17.03 11.55
C ARG A 261 16.50 -16.23 10.63
N GLY A 262 16.98 -16.86 9.53
CA GLY A 262 17.76 -16.18 8.51
C GLY A 262 16.98 -15.02 7.88
N TRP A 263 15.68 -15.23 7.57
CA TRP A 263 14.84 -14.15 7.06
C TRP A 263 14.65 -13.04 8.09
N CYS A 264 14.39 -13.36 9.34
CA CYS A 264 14.32 -12.36 10.40
C CYS A 264 15.61 -11.54 10.53
N ALA A 265 16.77 -12.19 10.41
CA ALA A 265 18.06 -11.50 10.41
C ALA A 265 18.20 -10.55 9.21
N VAL A 266 17.78 -10.96 8.00
CA VAL A 266 17.75 -10.09 6.80
C VAL A 266 16.87 -8.87 7.05
N LEU A 267 15.67 -9.05 7.62
CA LEU A 267 14.79 -7.93 7.94
C LEU A 267 15.38 -6.98 8.97
N ILE A 268 15.98 -7.50 10.03
CA ILE A 268 16.64 -6.69 11.07
C ILE A 268 17.79 -5.88 10.45
N LEU A 269 18.66 -6.55 9.66
CA LEU A 269 19.75 -5.87 8.96
C LEU A 269 19.26 -4.82 7.99
N GLY A 270 18.16 -5.10 7.26
CA GLY A 270 17.50 -4.12 6.39
C GLY A 270 16.98 -2.91 7.16
N CYS A 271 16.29 -3.13 8.28
CA CYS A 271 15.84 -2.04 9.14
C CYS A 271 17.00 -1.21 9.71
N LEU A 272 18.09 -1.87 10.13
CA LEU A 272 19.28 -1.18 10.63
C LEU A 272 19.97 -0.38 9.51
N ALA A 273 20.03 -0.92 8.30
CA ALA A 273 20.58 -0.20 7.14
C ALA A 273 19.76 1.04 6.81
N VAL A 274 18.42 0.94 6.79
CA VAL A 274 17.53 2.09 6.59
C VAL A 274 17.70 3.11 7.72
N ALA A 275 17.72 2.68 8.97
CA ALA A 275 17.94 3.56 10.11
C ALA A 275 19.31 4.28 10.02
N PHE A 276 20.36 3.56 9.62
CA PHE A 276 21.68 4.16 9.40
C PHE A 276 21.66 5.22 8.29
N VAL A 277 21.03 4.90 7.14
CA VAL A 277 20.93 5.86 6.03
C VAL A 277 20.14 7.11 6.43
N LEU A 278 19.03 6.95 7.15
CA LEU A 278 18.25 8.07 7.66
C LEU A 278 19.04 8.90 8.68
N TYR A 279 19.82 8.26 9.55
CA TYR A 279 20.70 8.95 10.48
C TYR A 279 21.80 9.74 9.73
N ASP A 280 22.50 9.09 8.79
CA ASP A 280 23.60 9.68 8.03
C ASP A 280 23.12 10.88 7.18
N ALA A 281 21.94 10.75 6.56
CA ALA A 281 21.35 11.81 5.74
C ALA A 281 20.87 13.02 6.55
N ASN A 282 20.31 12.83 7.75
CA ASN A 282 19.64 13.92 8.48
C ASN A 282 20.43 14.45 9.69
N LEU A 283 21.22 13.59 10.35
CA LEU A 283 22.00 13.94 11.54
C LEU A 283 23.52 13.83 11.31
N GLY A 284 23.94 12.98 10.37
CA GLY A 284 25.35 12.79 10.02
C GLY A 284 25.94 13.90 9.13
N GLY A 285 25.13 14.82 8.63
CA GLY A 285 25.57 15.92 7.78
C GLY A 285 25.92 15.53 6.34
N HIS A 286 25.48 14.35 5.87
CA HIS A 286 25.82 13.83 4.55
C HIS A 286 24.61 13.79 3.58
N ALA A 287 23.68 14.74 3.70
CA ALA A 287 22.46 14.81 2.85
C ALA A 287 22.79 14.79 1.34
N GLU A 288 23.90 15.43 0.93
CA GLU A 288 24.31 15.50 -0.47
C GLU A 288 24.60 14.12 -1.10
N ARG A 289 25.03 13.13 -0.31
CA ARG A 289 25.26 11.76 -0.80
C ARG A 289 23.99 11.08 -1.30
N TYR A 290 22.86 11.55 -0.83
CA TYR A 290 21.53 10.99 -1.10
C TYR A 290 20.68 11.87 -2.02
N SER A 291 21.29 12.81 -2.73
CA SER A 291 20.60 13.80 -3.59
C SER A 291 19.59 13.18 -4.56
N ALA A 292 19.90 12.01 -5.16
CA ALA A 292 19.00 11.29 -6.06
C ALA A 292 17.75 10.73 -5.37
N LEU A 293 17.75 10.61 -4.05
CA LEU A 293 16.65 10.08 -3.23
C LEU A 293 16.30 11.06 -2.10
N SER A 294 16.69 12.34 -2.21
CA SER A 294 16.50 13.35 -1.16
C SER A 294 15.05 13.43 -0.71
N GLN A 295 14.11 13.45 -1.64
CA GLN A 295 12.68 13.52 -1.33
C GLN A 295 12.14 12.35 -0.47
N TYR A 296 12.91 11.26 -0.32
CA TYR A 296 12.55 10.12 0.53
C TYR A 296 13.37 10.03 1.80
N LEU A 297 14.62 10.49 1.77
CA LEU A 297 15.61 10.24 2.82
C LEU A 297 16.00 11.46 3.63
N VAL A 298 15.85 12.66 3.07
CA VAL A 298 16.19 13.93 3.74
C VAL A 298 14.92 14.59 4.24
N PHE A 299 14.83 14.86 5.55
CA PHE A 299 13.66 15.46 6.19
C PHE A 299 13.74 16.99 6.16
N ASP A 300 13.48 17.54 4.99
CA ASP A 300 13.35 18.97 4.73
C ASP A 300 11.93 19.34 4.29
N ASP A 301 11.72 20.58 3.86
CA ASP A 301 10.42 21.05 3.40
C ASP A 301 9.94 20.32 2.14
N ASP A 302 10.84 19.86 1.27
CA ASP A 302 10.53 19.15 0.03
C ASP A 302 10.26 17.66 0.27
N TRP A 303 10.53 17.14 1.48
CA TRP A 303 10.35 15.73 1.81
C TRP A 303 8.94 15.22 1.48
N GLY A 304 8.89 14.08 0.79
CA GLY A 304 7.64 13.42 0.46
C GLY A 304 6.71 14.26 -0.42
N THR A 305 7.24 15.07 -1.34
CA THR A 305 6.49 15.99 -2.20
C THR A 305 5.82 17.10 -1.39
N ASN A 306 6.61 17.93 -0.71
CA ASN A 306 6.23 19.06 0.16
C ASN A 306 5.49 18.68 1.45
N ARG A 307 5.48 17.39 1.83
CA ARG A 307 4.87 16.99 3.11
C ARG A 307 5.67 17.49 4.30
N GLY A 308 7.00 17.62 4.17
CA GLY A 308 7.87 18.22 5.19
C GLY A 308 7.43 19.64 5.53
N TYR A 309 7.17 20.47 4.52
CA TYR A 309 6.60 21.80 4.68
C TYR A 309 5.28 21.78 5.44
N CYS A 310 4.33 20.92 4.99
CA CYS A 310 3.03 20.79 5.66
C CYS A 310 3.17 20.38 7.13
N TRP A 311 4.08 19.46 7.45
CA TRP A 311 4.31 19.03 8.83
C TRP A 311 4.94 20.13 9.67
N ARG A 312 5.89 20.90 9.12
CA ARG A 312 6.50 22.02 9.82
C ARG A 312 5.48 23.10 10.15
N ILE A 313 4.68 23.51 9.16
CA ILE A 313 3.61 24.49 9.38
C ILE A 313 2.59 23.98 10.39
N GLY A 314 2.10 22.74 10.21
CA GLY A 314 1.16 22.14 11.17
C GLY A 314 1.70 22.08 12.60
N TRP A 315 3.01 21.80 12.77
CA TRP A 315 3.63 21.81 14.09
C TRP A 315 3.75 23.23 14.67
N GLN A 316 4.07 24.22 13.84
CA GLN A 316 4.11 25.62 14.26
C GLN A 316 2.71 26.08 14.72
N SER A 317 1.69 25.90 13.87
CA SER A 317 0.30 26.24 14.21
C SER A 317 -0.16 25.52 15.48
N TYR A 318 0.12 24.21 15.64
CA TYR A 318 -0.21 23.45 16.86
C TYR A 318 0.40 24.09 18.13
N ARG A 319 1.62 24.56 18.09
CA ARG A 319 2.29 25.20 19.23
C ARG A 319 1.71 26.55 19.64
N GLU A 320 1.07 27.22 18.69
CA GLU A 320 0.42 28.53 18.90
C GLU A 320 -1.02 28.38 19.43
N LEU A 321 -1.60 27.16 19.35
CA LEU A 321 -2.95 26.91 19.85
C LEU A 321 -3.05 27.10 21.37
N PRO A 322 -4.21 27.54 21.89
CA PRO A 322 -4.53 27.49 23.32
C PRO A 322 -4.38 26.10 23.89
N PHE A 323 -4.04 25.99 25.18
CA PHE A 323 -3.78 24.72 25.86
C PHE A 323 -4.89 23.66 25.64
N LEU A 324 -6.15 24.05 25.67
CA LEU A 324 -7.28 23.12 25.44
C LEU A 324 -7.25 22.54 24.03
N HIS A 325 -6.94 23.33 23.03
CA HIS A 325 -6.81 22.85 21.64
C HIS A 325 -5.54 22.01 21.43
N GLN A 326 -4.45 22.31 22.16
CA GLN A 326 -3.26 21.43 22.16
C GLN A 326 -3.58 20.06 22.75
N LEU A 327 -4.46 19.99 23.76
CA LEU A 327 -4.81 18.73 24.42
C LEU A 327 -5.87 17.92 23.66
N PHE A 328 -6.91 18.57 23.13
CA PHE A 328 -8.06 17.90 22.51
C PHE A 328 -8.09 18.04 20.98
N GLY A 329 -7.23 18.85 20.39
CA GLY A 329 -7.24 19.17 18.97
C GLY A 329 -8.17 20.34 18.62
N PHE A 330 -8.10 20.76 17.36
CA PHE A 330 -8.84 21.91 16.82
C PHE A 330 -10.08 21.49 16.01
N GLY A 331 -10.40 20.21 16.03
CA GLY A 331 -11.52 19.60 15.31
C GLY A 331 -11.06 18.74 14.12
N PRO A 332 -11.79 17.65 13.83
CA PRO A 332 -11.53 16.83 12.65
C PRO A 332 -11.63 17.63 11.35
N ASP A 333 -10.75 17.38 10.40
CA ASP A 333 -10.71 17.97 9.05
C ASP A 333 -10.52 19.49 8.97
N THR A 334 -10.06 20.13 10.05
CA THR A 334 -9.85 21.60 10.12
C THR A 334 -8.41 22.03 9.84
N TYR A 335 -7.48 21.08 9.59
CA TYR A 335 -6.07 21.36 9.38
C TYR A 335 -5.82 22.39 8.25
N GLY A 336 -6.53 22.25 7.12
CA GLY A 336 -6.42 23.18 6.00
C GLY A 336 -6.80 24.61 6.39
N ILE A 337 -7.88 24.78 7.17
CA ILE A 337 -8.34 26.08 7.64
C ILE A 337 -7.29 26.71 8.57
N LEU A 338 -6.79 25.92 9.52
CA LEU A 338 -5.79 26.38 10.50
C LEU A 338 -4.47 26.83 9.88
N THR A 339 -4.10 26.30 8.72
CA THR A 339 -2.80 26.56 8.08
C THR A 339 -2.86 27.59 6.94
N TRP A 340 -4.05 28.06 6.56
CA TRP A 340 -4.26 29.04 5.49
C TRP A 340 -4.42 30.48 6.04
N ASP A 341 -4.73 30.63 7.33
CA ASP A 341 -4.72 31.90 8.06
C ASP A 341 -3.32 32.21 8.63
#